data_80b6aa437c5022f69b9cb6733bdc6421
#
_entry.id   80b6aa437c5022f69b9cb6733bdc6421
#
_cell.length_a   1.000
_cell.length_b   1.000
_cell.length_c   1.000
_cell.angle_alpha   90.00
_cell.angle_beta   90.00
_cell.angle_gamma   90.00
#
_symmetry.space_group_name_H-M   'P 1'
#
loop_
_entity.id
_entity.type
_entity.pdbx_description
1 polymer ?
#
loop_
_entity_poly.entity_id
_entity_poly.type
_entity_poly.pdbx_seq_one_letter_code
_entity_poly.pdbx_strand_id
1 'polypeptide(L)'
;MELLNKKILIVEDEQKIARFLQMELEHEKYQTAIEVNGRRALDRITQEPFDLILLDIMLPELDGLAICKKVREFSDVPIIMVTAKESIEDCVHGLDIGADDYITKPFAVQELLARIRAIFRKQSSLNRIPYQRELRIKNLVLYPERFQALVDGKPIELTKTEYDLLLFLVLNKHIVLSRERILQEIWGYNYIGDTNIVDVFIHYLRDKLDESLGEKFIHTVRGVGYVVKD
;
A
#
# COMPACT_ATOMS: atom_id res chain seq x y z
N MET A 1 2.64 -20.68 -8.44
CA MET A 1 1.40 -21.45 -8.56
C MET A 1 0.35 -21.04 -7.51
N GLU A 2 0.53 -19.91 -6.78
CA GLU A 2 -0.36 -19.45 -5.68
C GLU A 2 -1.26 -18.23 -6.02
N LEU A 3 -1.24 -17.75 -7.26
CA LEU A 3 -2.09 -16.60 -7.67
C LEU A 3 -3.49 -17.04 -8.19
N LEU A 4 -3.70 -18.34 -8.36
CA LEU A 4 -4.97 -18.90 -8.81
C LEU A 4 -5.97 -18.87 -7.63
N ASN A 5 -7.07 -18.14 -7.79
CA ASN A 5 -8.20 -17.96 -6.87
C ASN A 5 -8.20 -16.72 -5.96
N LYS A 6 -7.34 -15.73 -6.19
CA LYS A 6 -7.44 -14.45 -5.47
C LYS A 6 -8.72 -13.71 -5.85
N LYS A 7 -9.44 -13.18 -4.85
CA LYS A 7 -10.72 -12.51 -5.01
C LYS A 7 -10.54 -10.99 -4.91
N ILE A 8 -10.92 -10.27 -5.97
CA ILE A 8 -10.77 -8.82 -6.09
C ILE A 8 -12.15 -8.17 -6.12
N LEU A 9 -12.37 -7.20 -5.25
CA LEU A 9 -13.53 -6.33 -5.31
C LEU A 9 -13.22 -5.11 -6.18
N ILE A 10 -14.06 -4.83 -7.15
CA ILE A 10 -14.03 -3.64 -8.01
C ILE A 10 -15.15 -2.72 -7.52
N VAL A 11 -14.79 -1.54 -7.02
CA VAL A 11 -15.75 -0.52 -6.59
C VAL A 11 -15.63 0.65 -7.55
N GLU A 12 -16.58 0.74 -8.48
CA GLU A 12 -16.55 1.66 -9.63
C GLU A 12 -17.98 1.93 -10.08
N ASP A 13 -18.41 3.19 -10.11
CA ASP A 13 -19.76 3.57 -10.47
C ASP A 13 -20.02 3.56 -11.99
N GLU A 14 -18.96 3.78 -12.80
CA GLU A 14 -19.05 3.65 -14.23
C GLU A 14 -19.10 2.18 -14.68
N GLN A 15 -20.28 1.67 -14.97
CA GLN A 15 -20.50 0.26 -15.34
C GLN A 15 -19.60 -0.23 -16.49
N LYS A 16 -19.25 0.65 -17.44
CA LYS A 16 -18.39 0.29 -18.58
C LYS A 16 -16.96 0.00 -18.09
N ILE A 17 -16.44 0.84 -17.19
CA ILE A 17 -15.09 0.69 -16.61
C ILE A 17 -15.09 -0.57 -15.72
N ALA A 18 -16.08 -0.69 -14.82
CA ALA A 18 -16.20 -1.85 -13.94
C ALA A 18 -16.23 -3.18 -14.72
N ARG A 19 -17.02 -3.26 -15.77
CA ARG A 19 -17.11 -4.45 -16.64
C ARG A 19 -15.81 -4.71 -17.39
N PHE A 20 -15.17 -3.69 -17.89
CA PHE A 20 -13.88 -3.82 -18.57
C PHE A 20 -12.82 -4.37 -17.60
N LEU A 21 -12.69 -3.79 -16.42
CA LEU A 21 -11.78 -4.28 -15.38
C LEU A 21 -12.10 -5.72 -14.97
N GLN A 22 -13.39 -6.06 -14.82
CA GLN A 22 -13.81 -7.43 -14.54
C GLN A 22 -13.29 -8.41 -15.59
N MET A 23 -13.52 -8.13 -16.88
CA MET A 23 -13.10 -9.01 -17.98
C MET A 23 -11.58 -9.22 -17.99
N GLU A 24 -10.81 -8.16 -17.81
CA GLU A 24 -9.34 -8.22 -17.81
C GLU A 24 -8.82 -9.03 -16.61
N LEU A 25 -9.38 -8.82 -15.42
CA LEU A 25 -8.98 -9.54 -14.21
C LEU A 25 -9.39 -11.02 -14.26
N GLU A 26 -10.57 -11.33 -14.79
CA GLU A 26 -11.02 -12.72 -14.99
C GLU A 26 -10.19 -13.44 -16.05
N HIS A 27 -9.72 -12.73 -17.09
CA HIS A 27 -8.75 -13.27 -18.05
C HIS A 27 -7.44 -13.70 -17.37
N GLU A 28 -6.98 -12.91 -16.40
CA GLU A 28 -5.80 -13.22 -15.56
C GLU A 28 -6.10 -14.24 -14.44
N LYS A 29 -7.31 -14.86 -14.44
CA LYS A 29 -7.75 -15.90 -13.51
C LYS A 29 -8.00 -15.43 -12.08
N TYR A 30 -8.23 -14.14 -11.86
CA TYR A 30 -8.75 -13.63 -10.60
C TYR A 30 -10.26 -13.86 -10.50
N GLN A 31 -10.76 -14.11 -9.31
CA GLN A 31 -12.19 -14.01 -9.02
C GLN A 31 -12.54 -12.54 -8.80
N THR A 32 -13.65 -12.09 -9.35
CA THR A 32 -14.04 -10.68 -9.25
C THR A 32 -15.45 -10.50 -8.69
N ALA A 33 -15.65 -9.38 -8.04
CA ALA A 33 -16.95 -8.89 -7.63
C ALA A 33 -17.01 -7.39 -7.96
N ILE A 34 -18.18 -6.88 -8.34
CA ILE A 34 -18.39 -5.47 -8.65
C ILE A 34 -19.39 -4.88 -7.65
N GLU A 35 -19.10 -3.67 -7.18
CA GLU A 35 -20.04 -2.78 -6.52
C GLU A 35 -19.96 -1.39 -7.18
N VAL A 36 -21.12 -0.77 -7.38
CA VAL A 36 -21.24 0.53 -8.05
C VAL A 36 -21.57 1.66 -7.08
N ASN A 37 -21.66 1.35 -5.81
CA ASN A 37 -22.11 2.24 -4.75
C ASN A 37 -21.24 2.07 -3.51
N GLY A 38 -20.74 3.18 -2.97
CA GLY A 38 -19.79 3.15 -1.87
C GLY A 38 -20.37 2.55 -0.57
N ARG A 39 -21.65 2.78 -0.26
CA ARG A 39 -22.29 2.21 0.93
C ARG A 39 -22.37 0.69 0.82
N ARG A 40 -22.84 0.19 -0.31
CA ARG A 40 -22.95 -1.26 -0.58
C ARG A 40 -21.57 -1.94 -0.60
N ALA A 41 -20.56 -1.24 -1.14
CA ALA A 41 -19.19 -1.75 -1.13
C ALA A 41 -18.70 -1.96 0.32
N LEU A 42 -18.87 -0.98 1.19
CA LEU A 42 -18.49 -1.10 2.60
C LEU A 42 -19.23 -2.24 3.30
N ASP A 43 -20.56 -2.35 3.11
CA ASP A 43 -21.35 -3.44 3.68
C ASP A 43 -20.83 -4.81 3.21
N ARG A 44 -20.48 -4.91 1.93
CA ARG A 44 -19.96 -6.14 1.34
C ARG A 44 -18.57 -6.51 1.87
N ILE A 45 -17.68 -5.54 2.02
CA ILE A 45 -16.34 -5.75 2.60
C ILE A 45 -16.41 -6.28 4.03
N THR A 46 -17.44 -5.88 4.79
CA THR A 46 -17.64 -6.39 6.15
C THR A 46 -18.20 -7.81 6.20
N GLN A 47 -18.89 -8.25 5.14
CA GLN A 47 -19.60 -9.55 5.11
C GLN A 47 -18.79 -10.68 4.50
N GLU A 48 -17.89 -10.39 3.57
CA GLU A 48 -17.08 -11.39 2.88
C GLU A 48 -15.61 -10.95 2.71
N PRO A 49 -14.66 -11.90 2.75
CA PRO A 49 -13.26 -11.58 2.58
C PRO A 49 -12.91 -11.33 1.11
N PHE A 50 -12.04 -10.33 0.89
CA PHE A 50 -11.39 -10.05 -0.38
C PHE A 50 -9.86 -10.06 -0.18
N ASP A 51 -9.13 -10.40 -1.24
CA ASP A 51 -7.66 -10.37 -1.24
C ASP A 51 -7.12 -9.01 -1.68
N LEU A 52 -7.94 -8.22 -2.40
CA LEU A 52 -7.62 -6.87 -2.88
C LEU A 52 -8.91 -6.11 -3.18
N ILE A 53 -8.88 -4.80 -2.99
CA ILE A 53 -9.95 -3.87 -3.38
C ILE A 53 -9.38 -2.87 -4.39
N LEU A 54 -10.02 -2.76 -5.56
CA LEU A 54 -9.86 -1.64 -6.47
C LEU A 54 -10.96 -0.63 -6.16
N LEU A 55 -10.62 0.57 -5.76
CA LEU A 55 -11.56 1.52 -5.17
C LEU A 55 -11.49 2.87 -5.88
N ASP A 56 -12.55 3.22 -6.60
CA ASP A 56 -12.68 4.59 -7.12
C ASP A 56 -12.88 5.57 -5.96
N ILE A 57 -12.28 6.74 -6.08
CA ILE A 57 -12.49 7.84 -5.14
C ILE A 57 -13.88 8.46 -5.34
N MET A 58 -14.28 8.65 -6.59
CA MET A 58 -15.50 9.39 -6.96
C MET A 58 -16.72 8.45 -7.01
N LEU A 59 -17.21 8.03 -5.85
CA LEU A 59 -18.37 7.14 -5.75
C LEU A 59 -19.61 7.89 -5.22
N PRO A 60 -20.82 7.47 -5.64
CA PRO A 60 -22.05 8.00 -5.06
C PRO A 60 -22.26 7.54 -3.63
N GLU A 61 -22.95 8.35 -2.82
CA GLU A 61 -23.34 8.16 -1.42
C GLU A 61 -22.16 8.16 -0.43
N LEU A 62 -21.12 7.39 -0.66
CA LEU A 62 -19.94 7.32 0.19
C LEU A 62 -18.69 7.28 -0.70
N ASP A 63 -17.85 8.31 -0.60
CA ASP A 63 -16.62 8.40 -1.40
C ASP A 63 -15.58 7.35 -1.01
N GLY A 64 -14.67 7.06 -1.95
CA GLY A 64 -13.68 6.02 -1.78
C GLY A 64 -12.68 6.29 -0.64
N LEU A 65 -12.37 7.55 -0.33
CA LEU A 65 -11.48 7.90 0.77
C LEU A 65 -12.13 7.55 2.12
N ALA A 66 -13.42 7.90 2.27
CA ALA A 66 -14.18 7.54 3.47
C ALA A 66 -14.33 6.02 3.63
N ILE A 67 -14.49 5.27 2.51
CA ILE A 67 -14.51 3.81 2.54
C ILE A 67 -13.15 3.28 2.99
N CYS A 68 -12.06 3.74 2.39
CA CYS A 68 -10.70 3.31 2.75
C CYS A 68 -10.44 3.50 4.24
N LYS A 69 -10.73 4.69 4.77
CA LYS A 69 -10.58 4.99 6.20
C LYS A 69 -11.36 4.01 7.08
N LYS A 70 -12.62 3.76 6.75
CA LYS A 70 -13.46 2.82 7.52
C LYS A 70 -12.98 1.38 7.42
N VAL A 71 -12.53 0.94 6.24
CA VAL A 71 -11.98 -0.40 6.06
C VAL A 71 -10.74 -0.60 6.93
N ARG A 72 -9.88 0.41 7.06
CA ARG A 72 -8.69 0.35 7.91
C ARG A 72 -8.97 0.25 9.40
N GLU A 73 -10.19 0.59 9.86
CA GLU A 73 -10.59 0.37 11.26
C GLU A 73 -10.71 -1.12 11.63
N PHE A 74 -10.87 -2.01 10.64
CA PHE A 74 -11.12 -3.44 10.90
C PHE A 74 -10.38 -4.41 9.95
N SER A 75 -9.68 -3.94 8.91
CA SER A 75 -9.06 -4.80 7.89
C SER A 75 -7.81 -4.20 7.28
N ASP A 76 -6.79 -5.06 7.11
CA ASP A 76 -5.55 -4.77 6.36
C ASP A 76 -5.61 -5.25 4.90
N VAL A 77 -6.80 -5.50 4.35
CA VAL A 77 -6.96 -5.87 2.95
C VAL A 77 -6.31 -4.81 2.06
N PRO A 78 -5.45 -5.20 1.09
CA PRO A 78 -4.84 -4.23 0.19
C PRO A 78 -5.87 -3.44 -0.60
N ILE A 79 -5.66 -2.13 -0.71
CA ILE A 79 -6.51 -1.19 -1.45
C ILE A 79 -5.66 -0.46 -2.48
N ILE A 80 -6.02 -0.58 -3.76
CA ILE A 80 -5.52 0.30 -4.82
C ILE A 80 -6.60 1.34 -5.10
N MET A 81 -6.26 2.61 -4.87
CA MET A 81 -7.15 3.71 -5.25
C MET A 81 -7.10 3.91 -6.77
N VAL A 82 -8.27 4.03 -7.39
CA VAL A 82 -8.42 4.34 -8.82
C VAL A 82 -9.04 5.73 -8.91
N THR A 83 -8.39 6.70 -9.55
CA THR A 83 -8.86 8.09 -9.50
C THR A 83 -8.66 8.82 -10.82
N ALA A 84 -9.60 9.74 -11.15
CA ALA A 84 -9.41 10.71 -12.22
C ALA A 84 -8.62 11.95 -11.77
N LYS A 85 -8.27 12.06 -10.48
CA LYS A 85 -7.56 13.21 -9.94
C LYS A 85 -6.05 13.04 -10.13
N GLU A 86 -5.44 14.00 -10.82
CA GLU A 86 -4.01 14.02 -11.15
C GLU A 86 -3.17 14.78 -10.11
N SER A 87 -3.80 15.44 -9.12
CA SER A 87 -3.02 16.23 -8.17
C SER A 87 -2.26 15.33 -7.20
N ILE A 88 -1.00 15.66 -6.96
CA ILE A 88 -0.15 15.00 -5.96
C ILE A 88 -0.82 15.05 -4.58
N GLU A 89 -1.53 16.15 -4.28
CA GLU A 89 -2.24 16.35 -3.00
C GLU A 89 -3.37 15.33 -2.79
N ASP A 90 -4.15 15.00 -3.84
CA ASP A 90 -5.21 13.99 -3.76
C ASP A 90 -4.64 12.56 -3.61
N CYS A 91 -3.52 12.27 -4.30
CA CYS A 91 -2.81 11.01 -4.15
C CYS A 91 -2.21 10.86 -2.74
N VAL A 92 -1.59 11.93 -2.24
CA VAL A 92 -1.05 12.04 -0.88
C VAL A 92 -2.16 11.79 0.13
N HIS A 93 -3.30 12.44 0.00
CA HIS A 93 -4.43 12.26 0.91
C HIS A 93 -5.01 10.83 0.90
N GLY A 94 -5.07 10.18 -0.26
CA GLY A 94 -5.49 8.77 -0.38
C GLY A 94 -4.54 7.80 0.34
N LEU A 95 -3.24 8.05 0.24
CA LEU A 95 -2.21 7.25 0.90
C LEU A 95 -2.17 7.50 2.42
N ASP A 96 -2.38 8.74 2.88
CA ASP A 96 -2.50 9.10 4.32
C ASP A 96 -3.61 8.31 5.02
N ILE A 97 -4.71 8.04 4.30
CA ILE A 97 -5.86 7.30 4.81
C ILE A 97 -5.57 5.79 4.87
N GLY A 98 -4.45 5.33 4.29
CA GLY A 98 -4.02 3.93 4.37
C GLY A 98 -4.22 3.10 3.11
N ALA A 99 -4.37 3.71 1.93
CA ALA A 99 -4.28 2.98 0.67
C ALA A 99 -2.87 2.41 0.46
N ASP A 100 -2.76 1.25 -0.18
CA ASP A 100 -1.47 0.59 -0.44
C ASP A 100 -0.82 1.09 -1.73
N ASP A 101 -1.64 1.53 -2.68
CA ASP A 101 -1.20 2.09 -3.96
C ASP A 101 -2.32 2.93 -4.58
N TYR A 102 -2.00 3.68 -5.62
CA TYR A 102 -2.97 4.42 -6.41
C TYR A 102 -2.65 4.35 -7.90
N ILE A 103 -3.66 4.53 -8.74
CA ILE A 103 -3.52 4.61 -10.19
C ILE A 103 -4.45 5.69 -10.74
N THR A 104 -3.93 6.56 -11.61
CA THR A 104 -4.70 7.66 -12.21
C THR A 104 -5.35 7.23 -13.52
N LYS A 105 -6.62 7.59 -13.71
CA LYS A 105 -7.35 7.43 -14.98
C LYS A 105 -6.95 8.56 -15.96
N PRO A 106 -6.68 8.27 -17.27
CA PRO A 106 -6.70 6.96 -17.88
C PRO A 106 -5.40 6.17 -17.66
N PHE A 107 -5.49 4.87 -17.42
CA PHE A 107 -4.35 3.99 -17.20
C PHE A 107 -4.32 2.81 -18.18
N ALA A 108 -3.14 2.25 -18.40
CA ALA A 108 -3.00 1.00 -19.13
C ALA A 108 -3.35 -0.20 -18.23
N VAL A 109 -4.11 -1.15 -18.75
CA VAL A 109 -4.48 -2.38 -18.00
C VAL A 109 -3.24 -3.12 -17.51
N GLN A 110 -2.19 -3.18 -18.33
CA GLN A 110 -0.92 -3.80 -17.98
C GLN A 110 -0.28 -3.17 -16.74
N GLU A 111 -0.45 -1.85 -16.54
CA GLU A 111 0.01 -1.15 -15.37
C GLU A 111 -0.77 -1.60 -14.12
N LEU A 112 -2.10 -1.61 -14.18
CA LEU A 112 -2.94 -2.09 -13.08
C LEU A 112 -2.60 -3.54 -12.71
N LEU A 113 -2.48 -4.43 -13.70
CA LEU A 113 -2.12 -5.82 -13.48
C LEU A 113 -0.73 -5.98 -12.87
N ALA A 114 0.24 -5.12 -13.23
CA ALA A 114 1.56 -5.12 -12.63
C ALA A 114 1.51 -4.72 -11.14
N ARG A 115 0.70 -3.72 -10.77
CA ARG A 115 0.47 -3.28 -9.39
C ARG A 115 -0.19 -4.39 -8.56
N ILE A 116 -1.23 -5.03 -9.09
CA ILE A 116 -1.91 -6.16 -8.45
C ILE A 116 -0.93 -7.31 -8.18
N ARG A 117 -0.13 -7.70 -9.19
CA ARG A 117 0.89 -8.75 -9.02
C ARG A 117 1.95 -8.37 -7.99
N ALA A 118 2.34 -7.10 -7.91
CA ALA A 118 3.29 -6.60 -6.93
C ALA A 118 2.76 -6.77 -5.50
N ILE A 119 1.51 -6.37 -5.25
CA ILE A 119 0.84 -6.52 -3.95
C ILE A 119 0.77 -7.99 -3.54
N PHE A 120 0.33 -8.88 -4.42
CA PHE A 120 0.22 -10.31 -4.08
C PHE A 120 1.57 -10.99 -3.88
N ARG A 121 2.61 -10.59 -4.63
CA ARG A 121 3.98 -11.10 -4.43
C ARG A 121 4.54 -10.68 -3.08
N LYS A 122 4.31 -9.42 -2.66
CA LYS A 122 4.72 -8.92 -1.36
C LYS A 122 4.10 -9.73 -0.21
N GLN A 123 2.83 -10.09 -0.31
CA GLN A 123 2.19 -10.98 0.66
C GLN A 123 2.87 -12.36 0.76
N SER A 124 3.40 -12.87 -0.37
CA SER A 124 4.11 -14.17 -0.41
C SER A 124 5.56 -14.10 0.05
N SER A 125 6.25 -12.96 -0.11
CA SER A 125 7.67 -12.81 0.21
C SER A 125 7.95 -12.52 1.68
N LEU A 126 7.00 -11.96 2.41
CA LEU A 126 7.11 -11.75 3.87
C LEU A 126 7.25 -13.06 4.65
N ASN A 127 6.83 -14.19 4.08
CA ASN A 127 7.06 -15.54 4.64
C ASN A 127 8.52 -16.02 4.52
N ARG A 128 9.45 -15.22 3.97
CA ARG A 128 10.86 -15.60 3.71
C ARG A 128 11.90 -14.86 4.53
N ILE A 129 11.49 -13.95 5.43
CA ILE A 129 12.44 -13.27 6.32
C ILE A 129 12.94 -14.30 7.36
N PRO A 130 14.26 -14.52 7.50
CA PRO A 130 14.77 -15.43 8.52
C PRO A 130 14.30 -14.96 9.90
N TYR A 131 13.90 -15.89 10.75
CA TYR A 131 13.38 -15.78 12.10
C TYR A 131 14.19 -14.80 12.99
N GLN A 132 14.02 -13.50 12.79
CA GLN A 132 14.41 -12.50 13.78
C GLN A 132 13.16 -12.09 14.54
N ARG A 133 13.03 -12.55 15.77
CA ARG A 133 11.88 -12.25 16.63
C ARG A 133 11.65 -10.75 16.83
N GLU A 134 12.73 -9.97 16.77
CA GLU A 134 12.69 -8.51 16.86
C GLU A 134 13.91 -7.88 16.20
N LEU A 135 13.74 -6.69 15.64
CA LEU A 135 14.80 -5.84 15.11
C LEU A 135 14.84 -4.58 15.97
N ARG A 136 16.00 -4.24 16.50
CA ARG A 136 16.20 -3.02 17.32
C ARG A 136 17.16 -2.06 16.64
N ILE A 137 16.77 -0.80 16.64
CA ILE A 137 17.62 0.32 16.24
C ILE A 137 17.24 1.52 17.12
N LYS A 138 18.19 1.98 17.96
CA LYS A 138 17.89 2.97 19.00
C LYS A 138 16.65 2.55 19.83
N ASN A 139 15.68 3.43 19.94
CA ASN A 139 14.43 3.24 20.69
C ASN A 139 13.34 2.54 19.86
N LEU A 140 13.59 2.31 18.56
CA LEU A 140 12.66 1.63 17.66
C LEU A 140 12.85 0.12 17.76
N VAL A 141 11.74 -0.60 17.93
CA VAL A 141 11.68 -2.07 17.91
C VAL A 141 10.63 -2.49 16.89
N LEU A 142 11.02 -3.33 15.93
CA LEU A 142 10.13 -3.92 14.95
C LEU A 142 9.92 -5.40 15.26
N TYR A 143 8.67 -5.84 15.22
CA TYR A 143 8.26 -7.25 15.30
C TYR A 143 7.71 -7.72 13.96
N PRO A 144 8.54 -8.34 13.10
CA PRO A 144 8.13 -8.72 11.74
C PRO A 144 6.92 -9.65 11.68
N GLU A 145 6.81 -10.58 12.63
CA GLU A 145 5.70 -11.55 12.68
C GLU A 145 4.36 -10.91 13.05
N ARG A 146 4.39 -9.75 13.72
CA ARG A 146 3.19 -9.06 14.22
C ARG A 146 2.87 -7.79 13.44
N PHE A 147 3.69 -7.42 12.45
CA PHE A 147 3.60 -6.14 11.74
C PHE A 147 3.53 -4.95 12.71
N GLN A 148 4.28 -5.03 13.81
CA GLN A 148 4.22 -4.05 14.89
C GLN A 148 5.54 -3.29 15.01
N ALA A 149 5.45 -1.98 15.17
CA ALA A 149 6.56 -1.08 15.48
C ALA A 149 6.31 -0.40 16.82
N LEU A 150 7.34 -0.32 17.67
CA LEU A 150 7.29 0.40 18.93
C LEU A 150 8.44 1.39 19.01
N VAL A 151 8.17 2.60 19.50
CA VAL A 151 9.20 3.59 19.92
C VAL A 151 9.06 3.81 21.42
N ASP A 152 10.16 3.66 22.14
CA ASP A 152 10.17 3.71 23.62
C ASP A 152 9.13 2.80 24.28
N GLY A 153 8.87 1.64 23.67
CA GLY A 153 7.87 0.67 24.11
C GLY A 153 6.42 1.04 23.81
N LYS A 154 6.15 2.16 23.13
CA LYS A 154 4.81 2.58 22.72
C LYS A 154 4.58 2.19 21.27
N PRO A 155 3.43 1.59 20.93
CA PRO A 155 3.11 1.23 19.55
C PRO A 155 2.93 2.47 18.67
N ILE A 156 3.43 2.38 17.44
CA ILE A 156 3.20 3.36 16.38
C ILE A 156 2.23 2.74 15.39
N GLU A 157 1.19 3.47 15.04
CA GLU A 157 0.23 3.07 14.02
C GLU A 157 0.82 3.25 12.62
N LEU A 158 1.15 2.15 11.97
CA LEU A 158 1.63 2.10 10.58
C LEU A 158 0.65 1.30 9.74
N THR A 159 0.40 1.78 8.52
CA THR A 159 -0.21 0.93 7.51
C THR A 159 0.76 -0.21 7.13
N LYS A 160 0.25 -1.24 6.47
CA LYS A 160 1.09 -2.36 6.04
C LYS A 160 2.25 -1.91 5.15
N THR A 161 1.98 -1.02 4.18
CA THR A 161 3.00 -0.53 3.25
C THR A 161 4.04 0.33 3.97
N GLU A 162 3.64 1.18 4.91
CA GLU A 162 4.57 1.94 5.75
C GLU A 162 5.44 1.01 6.59
N TYR A 163 4.84 -0.01 7.22
CA TYR A 163 5.58 -1.00 8.00
C TYR A 163 6.62 -1.74 7.13
N ASP A 164 6.23 -2.20 5.95
CA ASP A 164 7.12 -2.92 5.04
C ASP A 164 8.28 -2.04 4.55
N LEU A 165 8.01 -0.76 4.24
CA LEU A 165 9.04 0.21 3.89
C LEU A 165 9.99 0.46 5.05
N LEU A 166 9.47 0.66 6.27
CA LEU A 166 10.27 0.83 7.47
C LEU A 166 11.16 -0.38 7.73
N LEU A 167 10.58 -1.59 7.66
CA LEU A 167 11.31 -2.84 7.82
C LEU A 167 12.43 -2.98 6.79
N PHE A 168 12.16 -2.67 5.53
CA PHE A 168 13.17 -2.72 4.46
C PHE A 168 14.31 -1.74 4.69
N LEU A 169 14.01 -0.52 5.11
CA LEU A 169 15.01 0.50 5.46
C LEU A 169 15.88 0.08 6.66
N VAL A 170 15.27 -0.48 7.70
CA VAL A 170 15.97 -0.94 8.92
C VAL A 170 16.86 -2.16 8.63
N LEU A 171 16.40 -3.11 7.83
CA LEU A 171 17.20 -4.26 7.39
C LEU A 171 18.42 -3.84 6.55
N ASN A 172 18.36 -2.70 5.88
CA ASN A 172 19.43 -2.13 5.08
C ASN A 172 20.04 -0.88 5.73
N LYS A 173 20.06 -0.80 7.07
CA LYS A 173 20.62 0.36 7.77
C LYS A 173 22.08 0.63 7.34
N HIS A 174 22.46 1.91 7.30
CA HIS A 174 23.73 2.44 6.80
C HIS A 174 23.97 2.29 5.29
N ILE A 175 23.05 1.67 4.55
CA ILE A 175 23.11 1.56 3.09
C ILE A 175 22.18 2.62 2.50
N VAL A 176 22.71 3.43 1.57
CA VAL A 176 21.87 4.35 0.80
C VAL A 176 21.07 3.54 -0.23
N LEU A 177 19.76 3.57 -0.11
CA LEU A 177 18.83 2.90 -1.02
C LEU A 177 18.31 3.92 -2.04
N SER A 178 18.45 3.63 -3.33
CA SER A 178 17.87 4.48 -4.37
C SER A 178 16.33 4.37 -4.37
N ARG A 179 15.66 5.38 -4.93
CA ARG A 179 14.19 5.37 -5.08
C ARG A 179 13.72 4.18 -5.88
N GLU A 180 14.41 3.86 -6.95
CA GLU A 180 14.11 2.72 -7.81
C GLU A 180 14.24 1.39 -7.05
N ARG A 181 15.28 1.25 -6.22
CA ARG A 181 15.48 0.03 -5.41
C ARG A 181 14.37 -0.11 -4.37
N ILE A 182 14.01 0.97 -3.68
CA ILE A 182 12.89 0.98 -2.73
C ILE A 182 11.59 0.64 -3.46
N LEU A 183 11.34 1.29 -4.59
CA LEU A 183 10.17 1.06 -5.41
C LEU A 183 10.05 -0.42 -5.84
N GLN A 184 11.13 -1.00 -6.34
CA GLN A 184 11.18 -2.39 -6.77
C GLN A 184 10.92 -3.38 -5.63
N GLU A 185 11.43 -3.11 -4.44
CA GLU A 185 11.23 -3.98 -3.27
C GLU A 185 9.81 -3.88 -2.72
N ILE A 186 9.30 -2.66 -2.57
CA ILE A 186 8.02 -2.41 -1.90
C ILE A 186 6.84 -2.54 -2.88
N TRP A 187 6.98 -2.09 -4.13
CA TRP A 187 5.92 -2.14 -5.15
C TRP A 187 6.20 -3.12 -6.29
N GLY A 188 7.45 -3.59 -6.44
CA GLY A 188 7.86 -4.67 -7.35
C GLY A 188 8.52 -4.22 -8.65
N TYR A 189 9.24 -5.14 -9.28
CA TYR A 189 10.06 -4.90 -10.48
C TYR A 189 9.30 -4.39 -11.71
N ASN A 190 8.02 -4.69 -11.82
CA ASN A 190 7.18 -4.29 -12.95
C ASN A 190 6.33 -3.05 -12.63
N TYR A 191 6.64 -2.33 -11.57
CA TYR A 191 5.95 -1.10 -11.24
C TYR A 191 6.31 -0.02 -12.28
N ILE A 192 5.31 0.46 -13.03
CA ILE A 192 5.46 1.47 -14.10
C ILE A 192 5.05 2.87 -13.60
N GLY A 193 4.86 3.03 -12.30
CA GLY A 193 4.47 4.30 -11.69
C GLY A 193 5.65 5.24 -11.42
N ASP A 194 5.33 6.49 -11.09
CA ASP A 194 6.31 7.50 -10.71
C ASP A 194 7.02 7.11 -9.40
N THR A 195 8.33 7.36 -9.33
CA THR A 195 9.13 7.16 -8.11
C THR A 195 8.71 8.10 -6.97
N ASN A 196 7.89 9.10 -7.25
CA ASN A 196 7.36 10.04 -6.25
C ASN A 196 6.56 9.35 -5.13
N ILE A 197 5.98 8.17 -5.38
CA ILE A 197 5.30 7.39 -4.34
C ILE A 197 6.24 7.06 -3.18
N VAL A 198 7.51 6.78 -3.46
CA VAL A 198 8.52 6.53 -2.42
C VAL A 198 8.69 7.77 -1.51
N ASP A 199 8.77 8.96 -2.13
CA ASP A 199 8.95 10.21 -1.39
C ASP A 199 7.76 10.50 -0.47
N VAL A 200 6.54 10.17 -0.92
CA VAL A 200 5.31 10.30 -0.14
C VAL A 200 5.34 9.38 1.09
N PHE A 201 5.61 8.08 0.92
CA PHE A 201 5.67 7.15 2.05
C PHE A 201 6.84 7.43 3.00
N ILE A 202 7.97 7.95 2.50
CA ILE A 202 9.06 8.44 3.35
C ILE A 202 8.62 9.64 4.19
N HIS A 203 7.81 10.55 3.61
CA HIS A 203 7.25 11.68 4.37
C HIS A 203 6.38 11.18 5.52
N TYR A 204 5.42 10.29 5.26
CA TYR A 204 4.56 9.72 6.30
C TYR A 204 5.33 8.99 7.40
N LEU A 205 6.31 8.18 7.01
CA LEU A 205 7.16 7.53 8.00
C LEU A 205 7.92 8.54 8.87
N ARG A 206 8.40 9.65 8.29
CA ARG A 206 9.05 10.70 9.06
C ARG A 206 8.11 11.35 10.05
N ASP A 207 6.92 11.74 9.62
CA ASP A 207 5.95 12.40 10.48
C ASP A 207 5.61 11.52 11.70
N LYS A 208 5.45 10.22 11.48
CA LYS A 208 5.16 9.27 12.58
C LYS A 208 6.37 8.92 13.44
N LEU A 209 7.57 8.86 12.87
CA LEU A 209 8.79 8.42 13.54
C LEU A 209 9.57 9.58 14.15
N ASP A 210 9.78 10.67 13.42
CA ASP A 210 10.62 11.79 13.87
C ASP A 210 9.99 12.49 15.09
N GLU A 211 8.64 12.60 15.12
CA GLU A 211 7.92 13.09 16.31
C GLU A 211 8.10 12.17 17.52
N SER A 212 8.01 10.86 17.30
CA SER A 212 8.10 9.85 18.36
C SER A 212 9.53 9.64 18.87
N LEU A 213 10.53 9.74 17.98
CA LEU A 213 11.96 9.56 18.32
C LEU A 213 12.64 10.84 18.79
N GLY A 214 12.03 12.02 18.52
CA GLY A 214 12.62 13.33 18.82
C GLY A 214 13.83 13.66 17.94
N GLU A 215 14.11 12.88 16.93
CA GLU A 215 15.24 13.07 16.00
C GLU A 215 14.93 12.51 14.60
N LYS A 216 15.69 13.00 13.62
CA LYS A 216 15.54 12.53 12.23
C LYS A 216 16.10 11.11 12.09
N PHE A 217 15.21 10.16 11.80
CA PHE A 217 15.54 8.74 11.65
C PHE A 217 15.88 8.35 10.20
N ILE A 218 15.10 8.83 9.23
CA ILE A 218 15.33 8.56 7.82
C ILE A 218 15.99 9.79 7.18
N HIS A 219 17.19 9.62 6.65
CA HIS A 219 17.97 10.70 6.03
C HIS A 219 17.86 10.65 4.50
N THR A 220 17.75 11.85 3.88
CA THR A 220 17.81 11.99 2.42
C THR A 220 19.26 12.16 1.97
N VAL A 221 19.67 11.35 1.02
CA VAL A 221 20.90 11.57 0.24
C VAL A 221 20.50 12.18 -1.10
N ARG A 222 20.71 13.50 -1.24
CA ARG A 222 20.25 14.26 -2.40
C ARG A 222 20.72 13.63 -3.72
N GLY A 223 19.81 13.49 -4.67
CA GLY A 223 20.07 12.90 -5.99
C GLY A 223 20.27 11.38 -5.99
N VAL A 224 20.24 10.70 -4.81
CA VAL A 224 20.45 9.25 -4.70
C VAL A 224 19.23 8.55 -4.11
N GLY A 225 18.83 8.88 -2.87
CA GLY A 225 17.74 8.19 -2.20
C GLY A 225 17.74 8.39 -0.69
N TYR A 226 17.52 7.32 0.07
CA TYR A 226 17.28 7.36 1.51
C TYR A 226 18.16 6.38 2.28
N VAL A 227 18.45 6.69 3.53
CA VAL A 227 19.23 5.86 4.44
C VAL A 227 18.74 6.02 5.88
N VAL A 228 18.67 4.91 6.62
CA VAL A 228 18.50 4.88 8.08
C VAL A 228 19.87 4.78 8.73
N LYS A 229 20.09 5.54 9.80
CA LYS A 229 21.34 5.54 10.59
C LYS A 229 21.00 5.39 12.08
N ASP A 230 21.92 4.74 12.79
CA ASP A 230 21.91 4.66 14.26
C ASP A 230 22.20 6.01 14.88
#